data_70ac4c49522c83c40e4b52c19b66c2c3
#
_entry.id   70ac4c49522c83c40e4b52c19b66c2c3
#
_cell.length_a   1.000
_cell.length_b   1.000
_cell.length_c   1.000
_cell.angle_alpha   90.00
_cell.angle_beta   90.00
_cell.angle_gamma   90.00
#
_symmetry.space_group_name_H-M   'P 1'
#
loop_
_entity.id
_entity.type
_entity.pdbx_description
1 polymer ?
#
loop_
_entity_poly.entity_id
_entity_poly.type
_entity_poly.pdbx_seq_one_letter_code
_entity_poly.pdbx_strand_id
1 'polypeptide(L)'
;MAYLQTIPRLWVTVYIPLGIFLFVLLFPFYWMAATAIKPNAELLSHAGNPFWVTAPTLEHFKHLLLETPYPDWMLNTVLVSTAATFTSLFAAVLAAYAIERLRFQGARQVGLCIFLAYLIPPSILFIPLAAIVFQLGLFDTRWALILTYPTFLIPFCTWLLMGYFRSIPFELEECALIDGATRLQILVRIILPLSVPGLISAGIFAFTLSWNEFIYALTFISSSEVKTVPVGVVTELVEGDVYHWGALMAGALLGSLPVAVVYSFFVEYYVSGMTGAIKE
;
A
#
# COMPACT_ATOMS: atom_id res chain seq x y z
N MET A 1 19.26 -31.76 2.35
CA MET A 1 18.96 -30.95 3.58
C MET A 1 19.91 -31.21 4.75
N ALA A 2 20.47 -32.41 4.94
CA ALA A 2 21.41 -32.71 6.06
C ALA A 2 22.75 -31.95 6.02
N TYR A 3 23.12 -31.34 4.91
CA TYR A 3 24.42 -30.65 4.74
C TYR A 3 24.47 -29.24 5.35
N LEU A 4 23.32 -28.66 5.77
CA LEU A 4 23.21 -27.34 6.37
C LEU A 4 23.25 -27.35 7.93
N GLN A 5 23.38 -28.53 8.55
CA GLN A 5 23.20 -28.70 9.99
C GLN A 5 24.48 -28.54 10.84
N THR A 6 25.63 -28.22 10.28
CA THR A 6 26.80 -27.87 11.09
C THR A 6 26.73 -26.39 11.50
N ILE A 7 26.75 -26.13 12.82
CA ILE A 7 26.65 -24.79 13.44
C ILE A 7 27.51 -23.73 12.71
N PRO A 8 28.83 -23.94 12.44
CA PRO A 8 29.63 -22.93 11.75
C PRO A 8 29.17 -22.64 10.31
N ARG A 9 28.59 -23.61 9.65
CA ARG A 9 28.05 -23.43 8.28
C ARG A 9 26.76 -22.61 8.27
N LEU A 10 25.85 -22.82 9.23
CA LEU A 10 24.66 -22.01 9.41
C LEU A 10 25.01 -20.53 9.65
N TRP A 11 26.06 -20.28 10.43
CA TRP A 11 26.52 -18.90 10.65
C TRP A 11 26.96 -18.24 9.34
N VAL A 12 27.78 -18.90 8.54
CA VAL A 12 28.33 -18.33 7.30
C VAL A 12 27.30 -18.27 6.17
N THR A 13 26.44 -19.29 6.04
CA THR A 13 25.51 -19.40 4.89
C THR A 13 24.15 -18.77 5.13
N VAL A 14 23.74 -18.57 6.38
CA VAL A 14 22.41 -18.06 6.73
C VAL A 14 22.50 -16.79 7.60
N TYR A 15 23.11 -16.89 8.79
CA TYR A 15 23.03 -15.79 9.76
C TYR A 15 23.84 -14.56 9.33
N ILE A 16 25.04 -14.70 8.77
CA ILE A 16 25.84 -13.55 8.32
C ILE A 16 25.17 -12.89 7.11
N PRO A 17 24.80 -13.58 6.02
CA PRO A 17 24.05 -12.95 4.92
C PRO A 17 22.74 -12.30 5.37
N LEU A 18 21.97 -12.97 6.23
CA LEU A 18 20.74 -12.44 6.79
C LEU A 18 20.99 -11.18 7.63
N GLY A 19 22.03 -11.20 8.48
CA GLY A 19 22.42 -10.05 9.28
C GLY A 19 22.83 -8.85 8.45
N ILE A 20 23.62 -9.05 7.39
CA ILE A 20 23.99 -8.00 6.45
C ILE A 20 22.74 -7.45 5.75
N PHE A 21 21.87 -8.34 5.26
CA PHE A 21 20.62 -7.94 4.61
C PHE A 21 19.72 -7.13 5.54
N LEU A 22 19.50 -7.59 6.78
CA LEU A 22 18.71 -6.87 7.78
C LEU A 22 19.34 -5.53 8.14
N PHE A 23 20.65 -5.47 8.28
CA PHE A 23 21.36 -4.20 8.56
C PHE A 23 21.11 -3.17 7.44
N VAL A 24 21.29 -3.56 6.18
CA VAL A 24 21.07 -2.68 5.03
C VAL A 24 19.59 -2.24 4.96
N LEU A 25 18.66 -3.14 5.24
CA LEU A 25 17.22 -2.88 5.16
C LEU A 25 16.72 -1.99 6.31
N LEU A 26 17.27 -2.16 7.52
CA LEU A 26 16.87 -1.39 8.70
C LEU A 26 17.63 -0.06 8.83
N PHE A 27 18.75 0.10 8.13
CA PHE A 27 19.58 1.31 8.22
C PHE A 27 18.81 2.60 7.86
N PRO A 28 17.98 2.68 6.80
CA PRO A 28 17.20 3.88 6.54
C PRO A 28 16.24 4.26 7.67
N PHE A 29 15.60 3.26 8.30
CA PHE A 29 14.72 3.50 9.46
C PHE A 29 15.49 3.99 10.69
N TYR A 30 16.65 3.40 10.93
CA TYR A 30 17.57 3.90 11.97
C TYR A 30 17.96 5.36 11.70
N TRP A 31 18.31 5.68 10.44
CA TRP A 31 18.69 7.03 10.05
C TRP A 31 17.55 8.03 10.22
N MET A 32 16.34 7.68 9.80
CA MET A 32 15.14 8.52 10.03
C MET A 32 14.90 8.74 11.52
N ALA A 33 14.94 7.69 12.33
CA ALA A 33 14.75 7.80 13.77
C ALA A 33 15.83 8.65 14.44
N ALA A 34 17.11 8.41 14.13
CA ALA A 34 18.22 9.18 14.66
C ALA A 34 18.12 10.67 14.27
N THR A 35 17.79 10.96 13.01
CA THR A 35 17.62 12.34 12.53
C THR A 35 16.42 13.03 13.16
N ALA A 36 15.30 12.32 13.34
CA ALA A 36 14.09 12.85 13.96
C ALA A 36 14.25 13.25 15.43
N ILE A 37 15.23 12.67 16.14
CA ILE A 37 15.49 13.02 17.56
C ILE A 37 16.74 13.89 17.76
N LYS A 38 17.47 14.26 16.69
CA LYS A 38 18.61 15.20 16.79
C LYS A 38 18.13 16.64 16.86
N PRO A 39 18.68 17.48 17.77
CA PRO A 39 18.36 18.92 17.77
C PRO A 39 18.90 19.61 16.51
N ASN A 40 18.27 20.70 16.09
CA ASN A 40 18.66 21.44 14.88
C ASN A 40 20.13 21.88 14.91
N ALA A 41 20.67 22.25 16.09
CA ALA A 41 22.07 22.63 16.25
C ALA A 41 23.03 21.48 15.88
N GLU A 42 22.65 20.23 16.17
CA GLU A 42 23.44 19.05 15.82
C GLU A 42 23.25 18.66 14.34
N LEU A 43 22.04 18.82 13.79
CA LEU A 43 21.74 18.53 12.37
C LEU A 43 22.49 19.46 11.41
N LEU A 44 22.64 20.74 11.78
CA LEU A 44 23.30 21.76 10.97
C LEU A 44 24.82 21.83 11.21
N SER A 45 25.33 21.11 12.23
CA SER A 45 26.75 21.09 12.57
C SER A 45 27.52 20.13 11.65
N HIS A 46 28.50 20.65 10.90
CA HIS A 46 29.42 19.81 10.14
C HIS A 46 30.43 19.03 10.97
N ALA A 47 30.57 19.36 12.27
CA ALA A 47 31.50 18.70 13.21
C ALA A 47 30.87 17.55 14.02
N GLY A 48 29.56 17.35 13.92
CA GLY A 48 28.84 16.31 14.65
C GLY A 48 29.00 14.92 14.04
N ASN A 49 28.87 13.87 14.87
CA ASN A 49 28.83 12.51 14.38
C ASN A 49 27.46 12.24 13.71
N PRO A 50 27.40 11.86 12.42
CA PRO A 50 26.14 11.64 11.74
C PRO A 50 25.36 10.43 12.29
N PHE A 51 26.05 9.43 12.86
CA PHE A 51 25.44 8.18 13.32
C PHE A 51 24.95 8.21 14.78
N TRP A 52 25.41 9.15 15.60
CA TRP A 52 25.02 9.21 17.02
C TRP A 52 24.26 10.47 17.34
N VAL A 53 23.36 10.39 18.31
CA VAL A 53 22.61 11.51 18.85
C VAL A 53 23.21 11.86 20.21
N THR A 54 23.71 13.08 20.36
CA THR A 54 24.36 13.52 21.60
C THR A 54 23.35 14.03 22.62
N ALA A 55 22.36 14.79 22.16
CA ALA A 55 21.32 15.40 23.00
C ALA A 55 19.93 15.13 22.40
N PRO A 56 19.33 13.93 22.61
CA PRO A 56 18.07 13.58 21.98
C PRO A 56 16.95 14.53 22.42
N THR A 57 16.13 14.96 21.43
CA THR A 57 14.98 15.84 21.64
C THR A 57 13.74 15.29 20.95
N LEU A 58 12.56 15.65 21.44
CA LEU A 58 11.26 15.39 20.78
C LEU A 58 10.66 16.67 20.15
N GLU A 59 11.46 17.71 20.02
CA GLU A 59 11.03 19.01 19.47
C GLU A 59 10.42 18.87 18.07
N HIS A 60 11.04 18.08 17.19
CA HIS A 60 10.55 17.85 15.84
C HIS A 60 9.20 17.13 15.81
N PHE A 61 8.98 16.17 16.73
CA PHE A 61 7.67 15.52 16.86
C PHE A 61 6.62 16.46 17.41
N LYS A 62 6.97 17.33 18.37
CA LYS A 62 6.05 18.35 18.90
C LYS A 62 5.68 19.35 17.82
N HIS A 63 6.66 19.90 17.12
CA HIS A 63 6.44 20.80 16.00
C HIS A 63 5.52 20.13 14.95
N LEU A 64 5.85 18.92 14.49
CA LEU A 64 5.06 18.21 13.49
C LEU A 64 3.61 17.98 13.91
N LEU A 65 3.38 17.54 15.16
CA LEU A 65 2.05 17.14 15.62
C LEU A 65 1.20 18.29 16.12
N LEU A 66 1.80 19.41 16.58
CA LEU A 66 1.09 20.51 17.23
C LEU A 66 1.10 21.82 16.42
N GLU A 67 2.08 21.99 15.52
CA GLU A 67 2.28 23.24 14.80
C GLU A 67 2.09 23.09 13.28
N THR A 68 1.88 21.85 12.81
CA THR A 68 1.58 21.56 11.39
C THR A 68 0.27 20.77 11.25
N PRO A 69 -0.37 20.75 10.08
CA PRO A 69 -1.56 19.93 9.81
C PRO A 69 -1.27 18.41 9.67
N TYR A 70 -0.12 17.92 10.15
CA TYR A 70 0.27 16.51 10.02
C TYR A 70 -0.79 15.52 10.54
N PRO A 71 -1.48 15.74 11.68
CA PRO A 71 -2.55 14.86 12.13
C PRO A 71 -3.69 14.75 11.13
N ASP A 72 -4.04 15.86 10.45
CA ASP A 72 -5.07 15.88 9.40
C ASP A 72 -4.59 15.08 8.17
N TRP A 73 -3.33 15.25 7.76
CA TRP A 73 -2.74 14.47 6.66
C TRP A 73 -2.78 12.97 6.96
N MET A 74 -2.47 12.58 8.20
CA MET A 74 -2.53 11.19 8.64
C MET A 74 -3.97 10.66 8.55
N LEU A 75 -4.93 11.40 9.08
CA LEU A 75 -6.35 11.04 9.02
C LEU A 75 -6.84 10.95 7.56
N ASN A 76 -6.49 11.92 6.73
CA ASN A 76 -6.84 11.92 5.30
C ASN A 76 -6.28 10.69 4.59
N THR A 77 -5.01 10.36 4.85
CA THR A 77 -4.35 9.20 4.24
C THR A 77 -5.03 7.90 4.65
N VAL A 78 -5.34 7.72 5.95
CA VAL A 78 -6.08 6.56 6.45
C VAL A 78 -7.46 6.46 5.79
N LEU A 79 -8.24 7.55 5.79
CA LEU A 79 -9.59 7.56 5.23
C LEU A 79 -9.59 7.27 3.73
N VAL A 80 -8.75 7.99 2.97
CA VAL A 80 -8.67 7.83 1.51
C VAL A 80 -8.19 6.42 1.15
N SER A 81 -7.09 5.96 1.77
CA SER A 81 -6.52 4.64 1.46
C SER A 81 -7.47 3.50 1.83
N THR A 82 -8.14 3.60 2.96
CA THR A 82 -9.13 2.59 3.38
C THR A 82 -10.35 2.58 2.46
N ALA A 83 -10.93 3.75 2.18
CA ALA A 83 -12.11 3.86 1.32
C ALA A 83 -11.82 3.41 -0.11
N ALA A 84 -10.70 3.87 -0.71
CA ALA A 84 -10.30 3.47 -2.05
C ALA A 84 -9.98 1.98 -2.15
N THR A 85 -9.31 1.41 -1.14
CA THR A 85 -9.04 -0.03 -1.07
C THR A 85 -10.32 -0.84 -1.01
N PHE A 86 -11.25 -0.48 -0.11
CA PHE A 86 -12.49 -1.22 0.08
C PHE A 86 -13.35 -1.17 -1.18
N THR A 87 -13.56 0.01 -1.76
CA THR A 87 -14.36 0.17 -2.99
C THR A 87 -13.74 -0.56 -4.18
N SER A 88 -12.41 -0.49 -4.32
CA SER A 88 -11.68 -1.18 -5.39
C SER A 88 -11.71 -2.69 -5.22
N LEU A 89 -11.51 -3.19 -4.00
CA LEU A 89 -11.54 -4.62 -3.73
C LEU A 89 -12.95 -5.21 -3.95
N PHE A 90 -13.98 -4.48 -3.53
CA PHE A 90 -15.37 -4.88 -3.78
C PHE A 90 -15.66 -5.01 -5.29
N ALA A 91 -15.32 -3.99 -6.07
CA ALA A 91 -15.49 -4.02 -7.52
C ALA A 91 -14.64 -5.12 -8.18
N ALA A 92 -13.39 -5.30 -7.73
CA ALA A 92 -12.46 -6.30 -8.26
C ALA A 92 -12.94 -7.73 -8.00
N VAL A 93 -13.52 -8.01 -6.83
CA VAL A 93 -14.12 -9.32 -6.50
C VAL A 93 -15.23 -9.66 -7.49
N LEU A 94 -16.15 -8.73 -7.74
CA LEU A 94 -17.27 -8.95 -8.67
C LEU A 94 -16.75 -9.14 -10.10
N ALA A 95 -15.80 -8.32 -10.53
CA ALA A 95 -15.20 -8.40 -11.86
C ALA A 95 -14.44 -9.73 -12.05
N ALA A 96 -13.56 -10.08 -11.10
CA ALA A 96 -12.79 -11.33 -11.16
C ALA A 96 -13.69 -12.57 -11.16
N TYR A 97 -14.75 -12.57 -10.33
CA TYR A 97 -15.71 -13.67 -10.29
C TYR A 97 -16.47 -13.79 -11.62
N ALA A 98 -16.95 -12.66 -12.15
CA ALA A 98 -17.66 -12.67 -13.43
C ALA A 98 -16.78 -13.19 -14.58
N ILE A 99 -15.53 -12.71 -14.67
CA ILE A 99 -14.62 -13.06 -15.76
C ILE A 99 -14.18 -14.52 -15.66
N GLU A 100 -13.79 -14.97 -14.48
CA GLU A 100 -13.16 -16.30 -14.31
C GLU A 100 -14.19 -17.42 -14.15
N ARG A 101 -15.35 -17.13 -13.55
CA ARG A 101 -16.31 -18.16 -13.12
C ARG A 101 -17.60 -18.19 -13.93
N LEU A 102 -18.12 -17.06 -14.42
CA LEU A 102 -19.40 -17.06 -15.16
C LEU A 102 -19.23 -17.44 -16.64
N ARG A 103 -18.02 -17.47 -17.18
CA ARG A 103 -17.69 -17.93 -18.55
C ARG A 103 -18.59 -17.31 -19.63
N PHE A 104 -18.93 -16.03 -19.50
CA PHE A 104 -19.75 -15.34 -20.50
C PHE A 104 -18.96 -15.07 -21.79
N GLN A 105 -19.68 -14.85 -22.90
CA GLN A 105 -19.05 -14.52 -24.18
C GLN A 105 -18.26 -13.21 -24.05
N GLY A 106 -16.96 -13.24 -24.39
CA GLY A 106 -16.09 -12.08 -24.25
C GLY A 106 -15.37 -11.95 -22.89
N ALA A 107 -15.57 -12.85 -21.93
CA ALA A 107 -14.91 -12.80 -20.63
C ALA A 107 -13.39 -12.67 -20.73
N ARG A 108 -12.77 -13.46 -21.63
CA ARG A 108 -11.32 -13.42 -21.88
C ARG A 108 -10.86 -12.05 -22.40
N GLN A 109 -11.62 -11.45 -23.31
CA GLN A 109 -11.31 -10.13 -23.88
C GLN A 109 -11.42 -9.04 -22.81
N VAL A 110 -12.48 -9.09 -21.98
CA VAL A 110 -12.64 -8.16 -20.85
C VAL A 110 -11.48 -8.31 -19.86
N GLY A 111 -11.10 -9.54 -19.50
CA GLY A 111 -9.96 -9.78 -18.64
C GLY A 111 -8.65 -9.23 -19.21
N LEU A 112 -8.43 -9.40 -20.52
CA LEU A 112 -7.28 -8.82 -21.23
C LEU A 112 -7.32 -7.28 -21.21
N CYS A 113 -8.48 -6.66 -21.44
CA CYS A 113 -8.63 -5.20 -21.38
C CYS A 113 -8.31 -4.67 -19.98
N ILE A 114 -8.77 -5.34 -18.92
CA ILE A 114 -8.46 -4.96 -17.54
C ILE A 114 -6.95 -5.08 -17.29
N PHE A 115 -6.31 -6.16 -17.75
CA PHE A 115 -4.87 -6.30 -17.64
C PHE A 115 -4.11 -5.20 -18.41
N LEU A 116 -4.53 -4.87 -19.63
CA LEU A 116 -3.94 -3.78 -20.40
C LEU A 116 -4.14 -2.42 -19.70
N ALA A 117 -5.30 -2.20 -19.07
CA ALA A 117 -5.54 -0.99 -18.29
C ALA A 117 -4.58 -0.88 -17.09
N TYR A 118 -4.23 -1.99 -16.45
CA TYR A 118 -3.23 -2.03 -15.39
C TYR A 118 -1.83 -1.61 -15.86
N LEU A 119 -1.48 -1.86 -17.12
CA LEU A 119 -0.18 -1.47 -17.68
C LEU A 119 -0.05 0.02 -17.97
N ILE A 120 -1.14 0.78 -17.94
CA ILE A 120 -1.11 2.23 -18.13
C ILE A 120 -0.56 2.89 -16.85
N PRO A 121 0.58 3.59 -16.92
CA PRO A 121 1.13 4.24 -15.74
C PRO A 121 0.17 5.28 -15.14
N PRO A 122 -0.08 5.28 -13.83
CA PRO A 122 -0.88 6.31 -13.17
C PRO A 122 -0.41 7.74 -13.47
N SER A 123 0.93 7.91 -13.66
CA SER A 123 1.57 9.16 -14.04
C SER A 123 1.18 9.71 -15.43
N ILE A 124 0.43 8.98 -16.22
CA ILE A 124 -0.14 9.46 -17.47
C ILE A 124 -1.64 9.73 -17.31
N LEU A 125 -2.32 8.89 -16.51
CA LEU A 125 -3.76 8.98 -16.31
C LEU A 125 -4.20 10.23 -15.52
N PHE A 126 -3.32 10.82 -14.69
CA PHE A 126 -3.71 11.98 -13.88
C PHE A 126 -4.14 13.18 -14.74
N ILE A 127 -3.58 13.36 -15.94
CA ILE A 127 -3.90 14.49 -16.82
C ILE A 127 -5.39 14.49 -17.25
N PRO A 128 -5.92 13.42 -17.89
CA PRO A 128 -7.34 13.38 -18.23
C PRO A 128 -8.24 13.30 -16.99
N LEU A 129 -7.79 12.65 -15.91
CA LEU A 129 -8.56 12.59 -14.67
C LEU A 129 -8.68 13.96 -14.00
N ALA A 130 -7.67 14.83 -14.07
CA ALA A 130 -7.72 16.18 -13.56
C ALA A 130 -8.88 16.98 -14.19
N ALA A 131 -9.06 16.85 -15.51
CA ALA A 131 -10.18 17.50 -16.21
C ALA A 131 -11.54 17.00 -15.70
N ILE A 132 -11.68 15.69 -15.49
CA ILE A 132 -12.91 15.07 -14.97
C ILE A 132 -13.18 15.53 -13.52
N VAL A 133 -12.16 15.48 -12.65
CA VAL A 133 -12.24 15.91 -11.25
C VAL A 133 -12.68 17.37 -11.17
N PHE A 134 -12.10 18.23 -12.01
CA PHE A 134 -12.46 19.65 -12.08
C PHE A 134 -13.89 19.86 -12.55
N GLN A 135 -14.32 19.18 -13.63
CA GLN A 135 -15.68 19.28 -14.16
C GLN A 135 -16.74 18.80 -13.16
N LEU A 136 -16.42 17.82 -12.34
CA LEU A 136 -17.31 17.29 -11.29
C LEU A 136 -17.31 18.16 -10.02
N GLY A 137 -16.49 19.22 -9.94
CA GLY A 137 -16.37 20.07 -8.77
C GLY A 137 -15.76 19.35 -7.56
N LEU A 138 -14.97 18.29 -7.79
CA LEU A 138 -14.35 17.48 -6.73
C LEU A 138 -12.93 17.92 -6.39
N PHE A 139 -12.38 18.88 -7.13
CA PHE A 139 -11.03 19.42 -6.89
C PHE A 139 -10.90 19.90 -5.43
N ASP A 140 -9.75 19.64 -4.83
CA ASP A 140 -9.44 19.98 -3.43
C ASP A 140 -10.36 19.31 -2.40
N THR A 141 -10.82 18.09 -2.70
CA THR A 141 -11.60 17.26 -1.77
C THR A 141 -11.04 15.84 -1.67
N ARG A 142 -11.24 15.17 -0.54
CA ARG A 142 -10.90 13.75 -0.37
C ARG A 142 -11.60 12.84 -1.37
N TRP A 143 -12.77 13.24 -1.86
CA TRP A 143 -13.53 12.49 -2.88
C TRP A 143 -12.82 12.43 -4.22
N ALA A 144 -12.04 13.45 -4.58
CA ALA A 144 -11.19 13.39 -5.77
C ALA A 144 -10.28 12.17 -5.75
N LEU A 145 -9.66 11.89 -4.60
CA LEU A 145 -8.75 10.76 -4.43
C LEU A 145 -9.50 9.43 -4.31
N ILE A 146 -10.56 9.38 -3.48
CA ILE A 146 -11.37 8.16 -3.28
C ILE A 146 -11.95 7.64 -4.60
N LEU A 147 -12.35 8.52 -5.51
CA LEU A 147 -12.95 8.15 -6.79
C LEU A 147 -11.92 7.91 -7.91
N THR A 148 -10.74 8.49 -7.82
CA THR A 148 -9.71 8.32 -8.86
C THR A 148 -8.76 7.16 -8.58
N TYR A 149 -8.43 6.84 -7.33
CA TYR A 149 -7.56 5.71 -6.98
C TYR A 149 -8.06 4.35 -7.48
N PRO A 150 -9.37 4.06 -7.52
CA PRO A 150 -9.89 2.87 -8.15
C PRO A 150 -9.46 2.65 -9.61
N THR A 151 -9.07 3.68 -10.33
CA THR A 151 -8.63 3.57 -11.74
C THR A 151 -7.40 2.68 -11.91
N PHE A 152 -6.50 2.64 -10.95
CA PHE A 152 -5.34 1.74 -10.95
C PHE A 152 -5.47 0.58 -9.96
N LEU A 153 -6.26 0.74 -8.89
CA LEU A 153 -6.44 -0.32 -7.89
C LEU A 153 -7.35 -1.45 -8.40
N ILE A 154 -8.48 -1.13 -9.08
CA ILE A 154 -9.40 -2.16 -9.59
C ILE A 154 -8.71 -3.11 -10.58
N PRO A 155 -8.01 -2.62 -11.62
CA PRO A 155 -7.32 -3.51 -12.55
C PRO A 155 -6.31 -4.45 -11.85
N PHE A 156 -5.53 -3.91 -10.95
CA PHE A 156 -4.55 -4.69 -10.17
C PHE A 156 -5.20 -5.78 -9.33
N CYS A 157 -6.19 -5.39 -8.48
CA CYS A 157 -6.89 -6.33 -7.62
C CYS A 157 -7.65 -7.40 -8.42
N THR A 158 -8.29 -7.01 -9.53
CA THR A 158 -9.02 -7.94 -10.39
C THR A 158 -8.08 -9.00 -10.96
N TRP A 159 -6.94 -8.58 -11.50
CA TRP A 159 -5.96 -9.50 -12.06
C TRP A 159 -5.43 -10.49 -11.03
N LEU A 160 -5.10 -10.00 -9.83
CA LEU A 160 -4.62 -10.85 -8.72
C LEU A 160 -5.70 -11.85 -8.29
N LEU A 161 -6.94 -11.38 -8.10
CA LEU A 161 -8.05 -12.23 -7.67
C LEU A 161 -8.48 -13.25 -8.72
N MET A 162 -8.36 -12.94 -10.02
CA MET A 162 -8.58 -13.93 -11.08
C MET A 162 -7.65 -15.13 -10.92
N GLY A 163 -6.36 -14.90 -10.61
CA GLY A 163 -5.40 -15.98 -10.33
C GLY A 163 -5.85 -16.85 -9.15
N TYR A 164 -6.30 -16.24 -8.07
CA TYR A 164 -6.81 -16.96 -6.91
C TYR A 164 -8.09 -17.73 -7.22
N PHE A 165 -9.06 -17.10 -7.82
CA PHE A 165 -10.32 -17.77 -8.15
C PHE A 165 -10.09 -18.95 -9.09
N ARG A 166 -9.16 -18.84 -10.04
CA ARG A 166 -8.81 -19.95 -10.94
C ARG A 166 -8.30 -21.19 -10.20
N SER A 167 -7.62 -21.04 -9.08
CA SER A 167 -7.07 -22.15 -8.31
C SER A 167 -8.12 -22.96 -7.53
N ILE A 168 -9.34 -22.43 -7.37
CA ILE A 168 -10.43 -23.11 -6.66
C ILE A 168 -11.07 -24.12 -7.61
N PRO A 169 -11.24 -25.41 -7.23
CA PRO A 169 -11.89 -26.42 -8.06
C PRO A 169 -13.30 -26.03 -8.47
N PHE A 170 -13.63 -26.22 -9.75
CA PHE A 170 -14.94 -25.87 -10.30
C PHE A 170 -16.07 -26.75 -9.77
N GLU A 171 -15.73 -27.98 -9.41
CA GLU A 171 -16.64 -28.99 -8.88
C GLU A 171 -17.40 -28.51 -7.62
N LEU A 172 -16.77 -27.66 -6.82
CA LEU A 172 -17.41 -27.05 -5.63
C LEU A 172 -18.61 -26.16 -6.01
N GLU A 173 -18.50 -25.45 -7.12
CA GLU A 173 -19.59 -24.62 -7.61
C GLU A 173 -20.69 -25.47 -8.27
N GLU A 174 -20.30 -26.51 -9.00
CA GLU A 174 -21.25 -27.43 -9.65
C GLU A 174 -22.08 -28.18 -8.62
N CYS A 175 -21.49 -28.70 -7.56
CA CYS A 175 -22.21 -29.33 -6.44
C CYS A 175 -23.21 -28.34 -5.83
N ALA A 176 -22.79 -27.11 -5.53
CA ALA A 176 -23.65 -26.09 -4.96
C ALA A 176 -24.82 -25.70 -5.88
N LEU A 177 -24.60 -25.68 -7.20
CA LEU A 177 -25.66 -25.44 -8.18
C LEU A 177 -26.71 -26.57 -8.20
N ILE A 178 -26.26 -27.84 -8.09
CA ILE A 178 -27.14 -29.00 -7.96
C ILE A 178 -27.99 -28.90 -6.68
N ASP A 179 -27.41 -28.39 -5.57
CA ASP A 179 -28.10 -28.11 -4.32
C ASP A 179 -29.03 -26.87 -4.39
N GLY A 180 -29.12 -26.20 -5.55
CA GLY A 180 -30.02 -25.07 -5.76
C GLY A 180 -29.48 -23.72 -5.33
N ALA A 181 -28.17 -23.61 -5.03
CA ALA A 181 -27.55 -22.33 -4.67
C ALA A 181 -27.51 -21.36 -5.87
N THR A 182 -27.81 -20.10 -5.61
CA THR A 182 -27.64 -19.01 -6.60
C THR A 182 -26.17 -18.64 -6.77
N ARG A 183 -25.80 -18.02 -7.89
CA ARG A 183 -24.42 -17.56 -8.16
C ARG A 183 -23.88 -16.61 -7.07
N LEU A 184 -24.73 -15.74 -6.54
CA LEU A 184 -24.33 -14.86 -5.43
C LEU A 184 -24.09 -15.64 -4.12
N GLN A 185 -24.91 -16.67 -3.85
CA GLN A 185 -24.66 -17.54 -2.70
C GLN A 185 -23.36 -18.33 -2.83
N ILE A 186 -23.05 -18.81 -4.02
CA ILE A 186 -21.76 -19.48 -4.32
C ILE A 186 -20.59 -18.51 -4.08
N LEU A 187 -20.66 -17.30 -4.62
CA LEU A 187 -19.64 -16.29 -4.41
C LEU A 187 -19.42 -16.05 -2.90
N VAL A 188 -20.49 -15.75 -2.16
CA VAL A 188 -20.38 -15.32 -0.76
C VAL A 188 -20.06 -16.48 0.19
N ARG A 189 -20.62 -17.69 -0.06
CA ARG A 189 -20.50 -18.81 0.89
C ARG A 189 -19.39 -19.79 0.56
N ILE A 190 -18.88 -19.80 -0.69
CA ILE A 190 -17.87 -20.77 -1.12
C ILE A 190 -16.62 -20.04 -1.59
N ILE A 191 -16.73 -19.19 -2.63
CA ILE A 191 -15.56 -18.58 -3.26
C ILE A 191 -14.85 -17.60 -2.34
N LEU A 192 -15.56 -16.65 -1.73
CA LEU A 192 -14.95 -15.65 -0.85
C LEU A 192 -14.27 -16.28 0.37
N PRO A 193 -14.88 -17.21 1.12
CA PRO A 193 -14.22 -17.87 2.23
C PRO A 193 -12.95 -18.64 1.84
N LEU A 194 -12.97 -19.34 0.71
CA LEU A 194 -11.80 -20.06 0.20
C LEU A 194 -10.71 -19.12 -0.32
N SER A 195 -11.08 -17.90 -0.71
CA SER A 195 -10.16 -16.89 -1.25
C SER A 195 -9.67 -15.89 -0.21
N VAL A 196 -9.96 -16.08 1.08
CA VAL A 196 -9.54 -15.14 2.15
C VAL A 196 -8.05 -14.77 2.06
N PRO A 197 -7.10 -15.70 1.85
CA PRO A 197 -5.69 -15.32 1.73
C PRO A 197 -5.43 -14.40 0.52
N GLY A 198 -6.09 -14.65 -0.61
CA GLY A 198 -6.00 -13.80 -1.80
C GLY A 198 -6.65 -12.43 -1.62
N LEU A 199 -7.79 -12.38 -0.94
CA LEU A 199 -8.47 -11.12 -0.61
C LEU A 199 -7.62 -10.25 0.32
N ILE A 200 -7.02 -10.85 1.35
CA ILE A 200 -6.12 -10.15 2.27
C ILE A 200 -4.89 -9.64 1.50
N SER A 201 -4.27 -10.47 0.66
CA SER A 201 -3.12 -10.07 -0.15
C SER A 201 -3.46 -8.89 -1.07
N ALA A 202 -4.58 -8.99 -1.82
CA ALA A 202 -5.04 -7.91 -2.69
C ALA A 202 -5.33 -6.62 -1.90
N GLY A 203 -5.95 -6.74 -0.73
CA GLY A 203 -6.27 -5.62 0.16
C GLY A 203 -5.02 -4.91 0.69
N ILE A 204 -4.01 -5.66 1.16
CA ILE A 204 -2.74 -5.08 1.64
C ILE A 204 -2.02 -4.34 0.51
N PHE A 205 -1.93 -4.94 -0.67
CA PHE A 205 -1.31 -4.28 -1.82
C PHE A 205 -2.07 -3.02 -2.23
N ALA A 206 -3.40 -3.10 -2.35
CA ALA A 206 -4.22 -1.94 -2.71
C ALA A 206 -4.09 -0.81 -1.68
N PHE A 207 -4.13 -1.16 -0.38
CA PHE A 207 -3.91 -0.19 0.71
C PHE A 207 -2.53 0.46 0.59
N THR A 208 -1.47 -0.33 0.38
CA THR A 208 -0.11 0.18 0.27
C THR A 208 0.08 1.07 -0.96
N LEU A 209 -0.48 0.69 -2.11
CA LEU A 209 -0.45 1.52 -3.32
C LEU A 209 -1.19 2.84 -3.12
N SER A 210 -2.36 2.81 -2.49
CA SER A 210 -3.13 4.00 -2.16
C SER A 210 -2.46 4.87 -1.10
N TRP A 211 -1.85 4.26 -0.09
CA TRP A 211 -1.12 4.95 0.98
C TRP A 211 0.05 5.76 0.46
N ASN A 212 0.82 5.20 -0.47
CA ASN A 212 2.01 5.83 -1.04
C ASN A 212 1.71 6.66 -2.28
N GLU A 213 0.44 6.81 -2.66
CA GLU A 213 0.10 7.58 -3.85
C GLU A 213 0.43 9.06 -3.64
N PHE A 214 1.13 9.64 -4.60
CA PHE A 214 1.65 11.00 -4.52
C PHE A 214 1.14 11.90 -5.65
N ILE A 215 1.09 11.37 -6.88
CA ILE A 215 0.88 12.19 -8.09
C ILE A 215 -0.55 12.74 -8.15
N TYR A 216 -1.55 11.90 -7.92
CA TYR A 216 -2.95 12.31 -7.91
C TYR A 216 -3.23 13.23 -6.73
N ALA A 217 -2.70 12.89 -5.55
CA ALA A 217 -2.86 13.72 -4.37
C ALA A 217 -2.21 15.11 -4.54
N LEU A 218 -1.00 15.18 -5.10
CA LEU A 218 -0.33 16.44 -5.41
C LEU A 218 -1.10 17.27 -6.45
N THR A 219 -1.73 16.58 -7.42
CA THR A 219 -2.43 17.27 -8.53
C THR A 219 -3.82 17.74 -8.15
N PHE A 220 -4.56 16.95 -7.36
CA PHE A 220 -5.98 17.21 -7.09
C PHE A 220 -6.24 17.93 -5.77
N ILE A 221 -5.26 17.97 -4.87
CA ILE A 221 -5.38 18.60 -3.55
C ILE A 221 -4.45 19.81 -3.47
N SER A 222 -5.03 20.95 -3.07
CA SER A 222 -4.33 22.22 -2.92
C SER A 222 -4.23 22.67 -1.46
N SER A 223 -5.35 22.57 -0.71
CA SER A 223 -5.43 23.02 0.68
C SER A 223 -4.59 22.16 1.61
N SER A 224 -3.79 22.79 2.46
CA SER A 224 -2.87 22.11 3.37
C SER A 224 -3.57 21.06 4.24
N GLU A 225 -4.74 21.38 4.79
CA GLU A 225 -5.50 20.49 5.69
C GLU A 225 -6.09 19.24 5.01
N VAL A 226 -6.21 19.24 3.67
CA VAL A 226 -6.79 18.13 2.90
C VAL A 226 -5.72 17.20 2.35
N LYS A 227 -4.45 17.58 2.38
CA LYS A 227 -3.32 16.78 1.87
C LYS A 227 -3.25 15.41 2.53
N THR A 228 -2.63 14.49 1.82
CA THR A 228 -2.18 13.19 2.37
C THR A 228 -0.76 13.30 2.91
N VAL A 229 -0.34 12.37 3.77
CA VAL A 229 1.01 12.35 4.38
C VAL A 229 2.11 12.44 3.32
N PRO A 230 2.13 11.64 2.24
CA PRO A 230 3.19 11.73 1.24
C PRO A 230 3.34 13.13 0.63
N VAL A 231 2.22 13.80 0.35
CA VAL A 231 2.22 15.14 -0.23
C VAL A 231 2.54 16.20 0.82
N GLY A 232 1.85 16.18 1.97
CA GLY A 232 2.01 17.17 3.03
C GLY A 232 3.45 17.24 3.53
N VAL A 233 4.07 16.08 3.80
CA VAL A 233 5.47 16.00 4.26
C VAL A 233 6.43 16.64 3.26
N VAL A 234 6.25 16.41 1.97
CA VAL A 234 7.15 16.95 0.94
C VAL A 234 6.90 18.42 0.63
N THR A 235 5.64 18.86 0.65
CA THR A 235 5.28 20.22 0.20
C THR A 235 5.22 21.26 1.31
N GLU A 236 5.03 20.84 2.57
CA GLU A 236 4.86 21.77 3.71
C GLU A 236 6.07 21.80 4.65
N LEU A 237 6.87 20.72 4.68
CA LEU A 237 8.08 20.67 5.52
C LEU A 237 9.35 21.08 4.77
N VAL A 238 9.21 21.49 3.51
CA VAL A 238 10.28 22.03 2.67
C VAL A 238 9.84 23.42 2.20
N GLU A 239 10.38 24.46 2.79
CA GLU A 239 10.09 25.86 2.46
C GLU A 239 11.25 26.45 1.63
N GLY A 240 11.10 26.44 0.31
CA GLY A 240 12.16 26.89 -0.60
C GLY A 240 13.43 26.07 -0.42
N ASP A 241 14.51 26.75 -0.01
CA ASP A 241 15.82 26.10 0.25
C ASP A 241 15.99 25.66 1.73
N VAL A 242 14.97 25.86 2.56
CA VAL A 242 15.02 25.49 3.99
C VAL A 242 14.34 24.14 4.19
N TYR A 243 15.12 23.16 4.62
CA TYR A 243 14.65 21.82 4.92
C TYR A 243 14.56 21.61 6.42
N HIS A 244 13.35 21.37 6.92
CA HIS A 244 13.13 20.96 8.31
C HIS A 244 13.44 19.46 8.46
N TRP A 245 14.71 19.07 8.31
CA TRP A 245 15.14 17.66 8.23
C TRP A 245 14.62 16.80 9.38
N GLY A 246 14.66 17.33 10.61
CA GLY A 246 14.17 16.61 11.78
C GLY A 246 12.66 16.32 11.70
N ALA A 247 11.85 17.33 11.37
CA ALA A 247 10.40 17.18 11.21
C ALA A 247 10.05 16.30 10.00
N LEU A 248 10.76 16.45 8.89
CA LEU A 248 10.59 15.63 7.68
C LEU A 248 10.85 14.15 7.97
N MET A 249 11.94 13.82 8.67
CA MET A 249 12.25 12.45 9.05
C MET A 249 11.29 11.90 10.11
N ALA A 250 10.82 12.74 11.04
CA ALA A 250 9.77 12.37 11.99
C ALA A 250 8.45 12.05 11.26
N GLY A 251 8.06 12.88 10.27
CA GLY A 251 6.88 12.67 9.45
C GLY A 251 6.94 11.40 8.61
N ALA A 252 8.08 11.15 7.96
CA ALA A 252 8.30 9.93 7.21
C ALA A 252 8.28 8.67 8.10
N LEU A 253 8.89 8.74 9.29
CA LEU A 253 8.89 7.64 10.26
C LEU A 253 7.48 7.34 10.75
N LEU A 254 6.73 8.33 11.21
CA LEU A 254 5.35 8.17 11.66
C LEU A 254 4.44 7.71 10.51
N GLY A 255 4.64 8.24 9.30
CA GLY A 255 3.89 7.84 8.10
C GLY A 255 4.13 6.38 7.67
N SER A 256 5.26 5.79 8.05
CA SER A 256 5.55 4.37 7.76
C SER A 256 4.89 3.40 8.75
N LEU A 257 4.57 3.86 9.99
CA LEU A 257 4.04 2.99 11.04
C LEU A 257 2.70 2.31 10.69
N PRO A 258 1.67 2.99 10.13
CA PRO A 258 0.41 2.33 9.82
C PRO A 258 0.57 1.19 8.81
N VAL A 259 1.42 1.38 7.80
CA VAL A 259 1.71 0.34 6.82
C VAL A 259 2.43 -0.84 7.49
N ALA A 260 3.44 -0.57 8.32
CA ALA A 260 4.16 -1.60 9.05
C ALA A 260 3.23 -2.40 9.99
N VAL A 261 2.29 -1.72 10.66
CA VAL A 261 1.28 -2.34 11.51
C VAL A 261 0.36 -3.25 10.68
N VAL A 262 -0.17 -2.77 9.56
CA VAL A 262 -1.02 -3.58 8.66
C VAL A 262 -0.26 -4.83 8.19
N TYR A 263 0.97 -4.69 7.73
CA TYR A 263 1.78 -5.84 7.31
C TYR A 263 2.04 -6.84 8.46
N SER A 264 2.29 -6.35 9.68
CA SER A 264 2.55 -7.21 10.84
C SER A 264 1.39 -8.13 11.19
N PHE A 265 0.15 -7.64 11.04
CA PHE A 265 -1.05 -8.46 11.30
C PHE A 265 -1.32 -9.49 10.21
N PHE A 266 -0.92 -9.23 8.99
CA PHE A 266 -1.32 -10.05 7.83
C PHE A 266 -0.15 -10.77 7.13
N VAL A 267 1.07 -10.72 7.70
CA VAL A 267 2.27 -11.33 7.10
C VAL A 267 2.10 -12.82 6.80
N GLU A 268 1.41 -13.56 7.67
CA GLU A 268 1.18 -15.01 7.47
C GLU A 268 0.32 -15.27 6.24
N TYR A 269 -0.73 -14.47 6.03
CA TYR A 269 -1.59 -14.57 4.84
C TYR A 269 -0.85 -14.17 3.57
N TYR A 270 -0.01 -13.14 3.64
CA TYR A 270 0.84 -12.70 2.54
C TYR A 270 1.81 -13.80 2.10
N VAL A 271 2.53 -14.40 3.06
CA VAL A 271 3.47 -15.49 2.79
C VAL A 271 2.75 -16.73 2.25
N SER A 272 1.61 -17.11 2.83
CA SER A 272 0.81 -18.24 2.36
C SER A 272 0.26 -18.02 0.95
N GLY A 273 -0.15 -16.78 0.65
CA GLY A 273 -0.61 -16.40 -0.68
C GLY A 273 0.45 -16.49 -1.76
N MET A 274 1.68 -16.11 -1.44
CA MET A 274 2.82 -16.23 -2.37
C MET A 274 3.33 -17.68 -2.52
N THR A 275 3.33 -18.45 -1.43
CA THR A 275 3.82 -19.85 -1.46
C THR A 275 2.76 -20.82 -1.98
N GLY A 276 1.49 -20.52 -1.85
CA GLY A 276 0.39 -21.32 -2.43
C GLY A 276 0.41 -21.35 -3.96
N ALA A 277 0.97 -20.33 -4.58
CA ALA A 277 1.17 -20.26 -6.04
C ALA A 277 2.38 -21.11 -6.53
N ILE A 278 3.19 -21.67 -5.62
CA ILE A 278 4.43 -22.43 -5.94
C ILE A 278 4.25 -23.94 -5.70
N LYS A 279 3.07 -24.39 -5.26
CA LYS A 279 2.78 -25.83 -5.13
C LYS A 279 2.10 -26.35 -6.40
N GLU A 280 2.88 -26.44 -7.47
CA GLU A 280 2.76 -27.42 -8.54
C GLU A 280 4.04 -28.26 -8.62
#